data_b22c787e6c27c9bb8f1d5cf9f97e60a9
#
_entry.id   b22c787e6c27c9bb8f1d5cf9f97e60a9
#
_cell.length_a   1.000
_cell.length_b   1.000
_cell.length_c   1.000
_cell.angle_alpha   90.00
_cell.angle_beta   90.00
_cell.angle_gamma   90.00
#
_symmetry.space_group_name_H-M   'P 1'
#
loop_
_entity.id
_entity.type
_entity.pdbx_description
1 polymer ?
#
loop_
_entity_poly.entity_id
_entity_poly.type
_entity_poly.pdbx_seq_one_letter_code
_entity_poly.pdbx_strand_id
1 'polypeptide(L)'
;MRCLIEKLRNHPCKAALTLKFDYRVESLTTEGGRIAGCQGTRERNDNDTPFEARCNALIIATGGINGDLDRVRRHWHADWGHPPEKLLNGSHRYADGKLHDAVEAVHGQITHLDRMWNYAAGVHHWLPRKPDHGLSLIPPRSALWLNWCGERIGPQPLVSGFDTRELVTRICHEKHAHSWQILNHKIALRELAVSGAEFNPSIRDKRP
;
A
#
# COMPACT_ATOMS: atom_id res chain seq x y z
N MET A 1 7.00 -3.50 -13.92
CA MET A 1 8.23 -3.43 -13.10
C MET A 1 9.47 -3.87 -13.89
N ARG A 2 9.55 -5.12 -14.41
CA ARG A 2 10.73 -5.63 -15.16
C ARG A 2 11.18 -4.70 -16.28
N CYS A 3 10.28 -4.20 -17.11
CA CYS A 3 10.58 -3.27 -18.21
C CYS A 3 11.24 -1.95 -17.76
N LEU A 4 10.83 -1.40 -16.61
CA LEU A 4 11.44 -0.19 -16.05
C LEU A 4 12.88 -0.45 -15.55
N ILE A 5 13.11 -1.59 -14.91
CA ILE A 5 14.43 -1.99 -14.45
C ILE A 5 15.37 -2.21 -15.65
N GLU A 6 14.87 -2.83 -16.72
CA GLU A 6 15.64 -3.03 -17.94
C GLU A 6 16.01 -1.71 -18.62
N LYS A 7 15.05 -0.76 -18.70
CA LYS A 7 15.34 0.61 -19.20
C LYS A 7 16.40 1.31 -18.38
N LEU A 8 16.33 1.18 -17.04
CA LEU A 8 17.32 1.77 -16.15
C LEU A 8 18.72 1.17 -16.38
N ARG A 9 18.80 -0.18 -16.44
CA ARG A 9 20.07 -0.90 -16.66
C ARG A 9 20.70 -0.66 -18.03
N ASN A 10 19.88 -0.36 -19.02
CA ASN A 10 20.31 -0.12 -20.40
C ASN A 10 20.35 1.37 -20.76
N HIS A 11 20.17 2.27 -19.77
CA HIS A 11 20.23 3.71 -20.01
C HIS A 11 21.63 4.13 -20.50
N PRO A 12 21.77 5.09 -21.43
CA PRO A 12 23.07 5.58 -21.89
C PRO A 12 23.98 6.04 -20.74
N CYS A 13 23.41 6.66 -19.70
CA CYS A 13 24.14 7.12 -18.52
C CYS A 13 24.24 6.08 -17.39
N LYS A 14 24.06 4.80 -17.67
CA LYS A 14 24.07 3.73 -16.65
C LYS A 14 25.35 3.67 -15.82
N ALA A 15 26.47 4.13 -16.35
CA ALA A 15 27.75 4.21 -15.61
C ALA A 15 27.69 5.16 -14.41
N ALA A 16 26.78 6.14 -14.42
CA ALA A 16 26.53 7.04 -13.30
C ALA A 16 25.54 6.48 -12.26
N LEU A 17 24.95 5.29 -12.50
CA LEU A 17 24.01 4.67 -11.59
C LEU A 17 24.72 3.74 -10.61
N THR A 18 24.54 4.00 -9.31
CA THR A 18 24.91 3.08 -8.24
C THR A 18 23.68 2.60 -7.51
N LEU A 19 23.42 1.30 -7.50
CA LEU A 19 22.35 0.67 -6.75
C LEU A 19 22.89 0.15 -5.42
N LYS A 20 22.28 0.57 -4.32
CA LYS A 20 22.57 0.11 -2.97
C LYS A 20 21.36 -0.62 -2.41
N PHE A 21 21.54 -1.86 -1.99
CA PHE A 21 20.49 -2.70 -1.38
C PHE A 21 20.81 -2.89 0.10
N ASP A 22 19.77 -3.22 0.87
CA ASP A 22 19.84 -3.43 2.32
C ASP A 22 20.23 -2.16 3.11
N TYR A 23 19.92 -0.98 2.56
CA TYR A 23 20.11 0.30 3.20
C TYR A 23 18.77 0.88 3.67
N ARG A 24 18.59 0.95 4.97
CA ARG A 24 17.42 1.59 5.60
C ARG A 24 17.79 3.02 5.97
N VAL A 25 17.22 4.00 5.27
CA VAL A 25 17.35 5.41 5.61
C VAL A 25 16.46 5.73 6.81
N GLU A 26 16.99 6.40 7.82
CA GLU A 26 16.30 6.70 9.08
C GLU A 26 16.20 8.20 9.34
N SER A 27 17.13 8.99 8.84
CA SER A 27 17.15 10.44 9.02
C SER A 27 17.73 11.17 7.80
N LEU A 28 17.44 12.46 7.72
CA LEU A 28 17.97 13.37 6.72
C LEU A 28 19.00 14.31 7.36
N THR A 29 20.05 14.62 6.64
CA THR A 29 21.07 15.57 7.09
C THR A 29 20.92 16.90 6.36
N THR A 30 21.22 18.00 7.06
CA THR A 30 21.12 19.36 6.52
C THR A 30 22.42 20.13 6.74
N GLU A 31 22.80 20.93 5.76
CA GLU A 31 23.89 21.90 5.84
C GLU A 31 23.41 23.25 5.29
N GLY A 32 23.58 24.33 6.07
CA GLY A 32 23.16 25.67 5.67
C GLY A 32 21.67 25.80 5.35
N GLY A 33 20.80 25.01 6.03
CA GLY A 33 19.36 25.01 5.82
C GLY A 33 18.89 24.25 4.56
N ARG A 34 19.76 23.48 3.94
CA ARG A 34 19.44 22.63 2.77
C ARG A 34 19.69 21.17 3.09
N ILE A 35 18.97 20.28 2.44
CA ILE A 35 19.24 18.85 2.52
C ILE A 35 20.61 18.57 1.92
N ALA A 36 21.48 17.94 2.69
CA ALA A 36 22.84 17.57 2.32
C ALA A 36 23.02 16.05 2.15
N GLY A 37 22.08 15.26 2.67
CA GLY A 37 22.18 13.81 2.57
C GLY A 37 21.18 13.05 3.43
N CYS A 38 21.51 11.82 3.73
CA CYS A 38 20.75 10.95 4.62
C CYS A 38 21.65 10.02 5.41
N GLN A 39 21.15 9.53 6.53
CA GLN A 39 21.79 8.55 7.40
C GLN A 39 20.84 7.39 7.69
N GLY A 40 21.42 6.29 8.12
CA GLY A 40 20.65 5.11 8.50
C GLY A 40 21.52 3.89 8.73
N THR A 41 20.92 2.73 8.56
CA THR A 41 21.53 1.44 8.85
C THR A 41 21.58 0.58 7.59
N ARG A 42 22.75 0.02 7.32
CA ARG A 42 22.89 -1.07 6.36
C ARG A 42 22.61 -2.38 7.07
N GLU A 43 21.50 -3.03 6.71
CA GLU A 43 21.07 -4.30 7.29
C GLU A 43 21.81 -5.46 6.60
N ARG A 44 22.58 -6.24 7.35
CA ARG A 44 23.24 -7.46 6.86
C ARG A 44 23.25 -8.52 7.94
N ASN A 45 22.41 -9.55 7.81
CA ASN A 45 22.49 -10.82 8.56
C ASN A 45 23.24 -10.71 9.90
N ASP A 46 22.64 -10.04 10.88
CA ASP A 46 23.15 -9.80 12.24
C ASP A 46 24.34 -8.83 12.40
N ASN A 47 24.78 -8.17 11.35
CA ASN A 47 25.81 -7.13 11.37
C ASN A 47 25.32 -5.82 10.76
N ASP A 48 24.45 -5.15 11.49
CA ASP A 48 23.95 -3.84 11.13
C ASP A 48 25.08 -2.80 11.26
N THR A 49 25.34 -2.04 10.21
CA THR A 49 26.34 -1.01 10.20
C THR A 49 25.74 0.34 9.84
N PRO A 50 26.09 1.43 10.56
CA PRO A 50 25.63 2.76 10.21
C PRO A 50 26.20 3.18 8.85
N PHE A 51 25.46 4.02 8.14
CA PHE A 51 25.93 4.67 6.93
C PHE A 51 25.51 6.14 6.89
N GLU A 52 26.28 6.92 6.17
CA GLU A 52 25.94 8.28 5.73
C GLU A 52 26.09 8.35 4.20
N ALA A 53 25.15 9.05 3.56
CA ALA A 53 25.24 9.37 2.13
C ALA A 53 25.01 10.85 1.93
N ARG A 54 25.90 11.50 1.17
CA ARG A 54 25.81 12.92 0.83
C ARG A 54 25.28 13.11 -0.58
N CYS A 55 24.51 14.16 -0.80
CA CYS A 55 23.91 14.46 -2.10
C CYS A 55 23.64 15.96 -2.26
N ASN A 56 23.58 16.41 -3.51
CA ASN A 56 23.14 17.77 -3.86
C ASN A 56 21.62 17.85 -4.02
N ALA A 57 20.96 16.72 -4.23
CA ALA A 57 19.49 16.59 -4.31
C ALA A 57 19.08 15.20 -3.82
N LEU A 58 17.97 15.14 -3.11
CA LEU A 58 17.41 13.92 -2.56
C LEU A 58 15.98 13.72 -3.08
N ILE A 59 15.70 12.53 -3.61
CA ILE A 59 14.36 12.12 -3.99
C ILE A 59 13.90 11.01 -3.03
N ILE A 60 12.79 11.24 -2.34
CA ILE A 60 12.19 10.26 -1.43
C ILE A 60 11.00 9.61 -2.16
N ALA A 61 11.08 8.31 -2.38
CA ALA A 61 10.06 7.52 -3.08
C ALA A 61 9.75 6.21 -2.34
N THR A 62 9.63 6.29 -1.01
CA THR A 62 9.55 5.13 -0.11
C THR A 62 8.14 4.63 0.16
N GLY A 63 7.15 5.18 -0.51
CA GLY A 63 5.73 4.85 -0.32
C GLY A 63 5.08 5.68 0.78
N GLY A 64 3.90 5.23 1.21
CA GLY A 64 3.07 5.94 2.19
C GLY A 64 3.14 5.34 3.59
N ILE A 65 2.00 5.43 4.30
CA ILE A 65 1.87 5.03 5.70
C ILE A 65 1.07 3.74 5.90
N ASN A 66 0.57 3.12 4.83
CA ASN A 66 -0.38 2.00 4.90
C ASN A 66 0.22 0.71 5.52
N GLY A 67 1.52 0.65 5.73
CA GLY A 67 2.20 -0.44 6.43
C GLY A 67 2.03 -0.39 7.95
N ASP A 68 1.63 0.76 8.50
CA ASP A 68 1.37 1.00 9.92
C ASP A 68 -0.12 1.34 10.12
N LEU A 69 -0.88 0.38 10.67
CA LEU A 69 -2.32 0.55 10.87
C LEU A 69 -2.67 1.62 11.91
N ASP A 70 -1.80 1.89 12.86
CA ASP A 70 -2.02 2.95 13.85
C ASP A 70 -1.90 4.32 13.20
N ARG A 71 -0.94 4.50 12.29
CA ARG A 71 -0.86 5.70 11.46
C ARG A 71 -2.07 5.83 10.53
N VAL A 72 -2.49 4.74 9.89
CA VAL A 72 -3.71 4.72 9.06
C VAL A 72 -4.91 5.19 9.86
N ARG A 73 -5.10 4.72 11.09
CA ARG A 73 -6.21 5.15 11.96
C ARG A 73 -6.13 6.63 12.34
N ARG A 74 -4.94 7.12 12.70
CA ARG A 74 -4.73 8.54 13.05
C ARG A 74 -5.00 9.50 11.89
N HIS A 75 -4.73 9.05 10.66
CA HIS A 75 -4.93 9.83 9.44
C HIS A 75 -6.13 9.33 8.62
N TRP A 76 -7.11 8.71 9.30
CA TRP A 76 -8.33 8.26 8.63
C TRP A 76 -9.07 9.44 8.01
N HIS A 77 -9.58 9.25 6.78
CA HIS A 77 -10.27 10.33 6.08
C HIS A 77 -11.57 10.70 6.80
N ALA A 78 -11.75 11.98 7.10
CA ALA A 78 -12.86 12.47 7.94
C ALA A 78 -14.23 12.09 7.38
N ASP A 79 -14.42 12.15 6.06
CA ASP A 79 -15.70 11.81 5.41
C ASP A 79 -16.07 10.32 5.54
N TRP A 80 -15.16 9.47 5.99
CA TRP A 80 -15.43 8.06 6.20
C TRP A 80 -15.85 7.71 7.63
N GLY A 81 -16.02 8.71 8.49
CA GLY A 81 -16.37 8.52 9.89
C GLY A 81 -15.22 7.88 10.70
N HIS A 82 -15.55 6.97 11.59
CA HIS A 82 -14.54 6.26 12.37
C HIS A 82 -13.93 5.08 11.59
N PRO A 83 -12.61 4.85 11.73
CA PRO A 83 -11.99 3.69 11.10
C PRO A 83 -12.61 2.39 11.64
N PRO A 84 -12.84 1.39 10.79
CA PRO A 84 -13.34 0.10 11.23
C PRO A 84 -12.45 -0.54 12.30
N GLU A 85 -13.05 -1.28 13.23
CA GLU A 85 -12.32 -2.01 14.24
C GLU A 85 -11.28 -2.97 13.61
N LYS A 86 -11.69 -3.68 12.55
CA LYS A 86 -10.81 -4.55 11.77
C LYS A 86 -10.38 -3.87 10.49
N LEU A 87 -9.09 -3.60 10.39
CA LEU A 87 -8.41 -3.20 9.16
C LEU A 87 -7.42 -4.28 8.76
N LEU A 88 -7.43 -4.65 7.49
CA LEU A 88 -6.46 -5.60 6.96
C LEU A 88 -5.29 -4.86 6.31
N ASN A 89 -4.07 -5.32 6.58
CA ASN A 89 -2.85 -4.70 6.09
C ASN A 89 -2.25 -5.49 4.91
N GLY A 90 -2.54 -5.05 3.69
CA GLY A 90 -1.96 -5.59 2.46
C GLY A 90 -0.66 -4.89 2.02
N SER A 91 -0.27 -3.79 2.67
CA SER A 91 0.89 -2.98 2.29
C SER A 91 2.21 -3.61 2.72
N HIS A 92 3.29 -3.14 2.10
CA HIS A 92 4.64 -3.52 2.51
C HIS A 92 4.94 -2.98 3.91
N ARG A 93 5.65 -3.78 4.73
CA ARG A 93 5.95 -3.44 6.14
C ARG A 93 6.77 -2.14 6.30
N TYR A 94 7.56 -1.77 5.28
CA TYR A 94 8.35 -0.54 5.30
C TYR A 94 7.61 0.69 4.75
N ALA A 95 6.35 0.56 4.34
CA ALA A 95 5.49 1.72 4.09
C ALA A 95 4.90 2.22 5.41
N ASP A 96 5.77 2.49 6.37
CA ASP A 96 5.44 2.78 7.78
C ASP A 96 5.46 4.28 8.12
N GLY A 97 5.78 5.14 7.17
CA GLY A 97 5.79 6.58 7.35
C GLY A 97 6.99 7.14 8.12
N LYS A 98 7.99 6.34 8.49
CA LYS A 98 9.16 6.85 9.22
C LYS A 98 9.95 7.91 8.47
N LEU A 99 10.04 7.82 7.14
CA LEU A 99 10.66 8.88 6.36
C LEU A 99 9.79 10.14 6.23
N HIS A 100 8.47 10.07 6.46
CA HIS A 100 7.67 11.28 6.63
C HIS A 100 8.10 12.02 7.90
N ASP A 101 8.29 11.30 9.03
CA ASP A 101 8.80 11.90 10.27
C ASP A 101 10.20 12.51 10.07
N ALA A 102 11.08 11.85 9.33
CA ALA A 102 12.39 12.39 9.01
C ALA A 102 12.34 13.66 8.15
N VAL A 103 11.35 13.77 7.25
CA VAL A 103 11.12 15.00 6.47
C VAL A 103 10.61 16.12 7.37
N GLU A 104 9.67 15.85 8.27
CA GLU A 104 9.16 16.85 9.23
C GLU A 104 10.23 17.30 10.20
N ALA A 105 11.13 16.40 10.63
CA ALA A 105 12.26 16.73 11.50
C ALA A 105 13.26 17.75 10.90
N VAL A 106 13.29 17.86 9.57
CA VAL A 106 14.08 18.88 8.85
C VAL A 106 13.21 20.02 8.30
N HIS A 107 12.05 20.24 8.92
CA HIS A 107 11.07 21.28 8.58
C HIS A 107 10.42 21.13 7.21
N GLY A 108 10.42 19.93 6.62
CA GLY A 108 9.64 19.62 5.45
C GLY A 108 8.15 19.49 5.80
N GLN A 109 7.27 19.76 4.84
CA GLN A 109 5.84 19.67 5.03
C GLN A 109 5.28 18.41 4.40
N ILE A 110 4.53 17.64 5.19
CA ILE A 110 3.75 16.49 4.72
C ILE A 110 2.29 16.87 4.58
N THR A 111 1.67 16.50 3.48
CA THR A 111 0.27 16.81 3.19
C THR A 111 -0.51 15.58 2.76
N HIS A 112 -1.83 15.60 2.92
CA HIS A 112 -2.76 14.61 2.39
C HIS A 112 -2.51 13.17 2.89
N LEU A 113 -2.06 12.98 4.12
CA LEU A 113 -1.89 11.66 4.72
C LEU A 113 -3.21 10.89 4.84
N ASP A 114 -4.35 11.58 4.82
CA ASP A 114 -5.70 11.03 4.77
C ASP A 114 -6.08 10.48 3.38
N ARG A 115 -5.27 10.75 2.34
CA ARG A 115 -5.53 10.31 0.97
C ARG A 115 -4.77 9.04 0.61
N MET A 116 -4.90 8.06 1.47
CA MET A 116 -4.30 6.76 1.32
C MET A 116 -4.97 5.93 0.22
N TRP A 117 -4.22 4.99 -0.36
CA TRP A 117 -4.78 4.00 -1.26
C TRP A 117 -5.37 2.83 -0.46
N ASN A 118 -6.64 2.91 -0.17
CA ASN A 118 -7.39 1.86 0.50
C ASN A 118 -8.22 1.05 -0.51
N TYR A 119 -8.49 -0.20 -0.17
CA TYR A 119 -9.40 -1.08 -0.92
C TYR A 119 -10.64 -1.34 -0.09
N ALA A 120 -11.81 -1.32 -0.75
CA ALA A 120 -13.10 -1.56 -0.11
C ALA A 120 -13.35 -3.03 0.24
N ALA A 121 -12.59 -3.94 -0.36
CA ALA A 121 -12.73 -5.36 -0.14
C ALA A 121 -11.36 -5.99 0.15
N GLY A 122 -11.32 -6.88 1.13
CA GLY A 122 -10.14 -7.61 1.51
C GLY A 122 -10.50 -8.91 2.23
N VAL A 123 -9.56 -9.83 2.22
CA VAL A 123 -9.64 -11.08 2.98
C VAL A 123 -8.35 -11.29 3.76
N HIS A 124 -8.44 -12.04 4.85
CA HIS A 124 -7.24 -12.45 5.58
C HIS A 124 -6.31 -13.26 4.70
N HIS A 125 -5.02 -13.00 4.81
CA HIS A 125 -4.02 -13.79 4.11
C HIS A 125 -4.00 -15.21 4.68
N TRP A 126 -4.04 -16.23 3.83
CA TRP A 126 -4.03 -17.65 4.24
C TRP A 126 -2.72 -18.07 4.94
N LEU A 127 -1.61 -17.38 4.66
CA LEU A 127 -0.33 -17.55 5.33
C LEU A 127 0.17 -16.18 5.78
N PRO A 128 -0.31 -15.68 6.94
CA PRO A 128 0.02 -14.33 7.39
C PRO A 128 1.51 -14.22 7.75
N ARG A 129 2.15 -13.13 7.31
CA ARG A 129 3.56 -12.81 7.57
C ARG A 129 3.72 -11.64 8.54
N LYS A 130 2.62 -11.06 8.97
CA LYS A 130 2.53 -9.94 9.90
C LYS A 130 1.14 -9.91 10.53
N PRO A 131 0.93 -9.19 11.65
CA PRO A 131 -0.40 -8.95 12.20
C PRO A 131 -1.34 -8.33 11.15
N ASP A 132 -2.61 -8.72 11.20
CA ASP A 132 -3.67 -8.24 10.31
C ASP A 132 -3.35 -8.34 8.81
N HIS A 133 -2.49 -9.29 8.43
CA HIS A 133 -2.08 -9.45 7.04
C HIS A 133 -3.28 -9.78 6.16
N GLY A 134 -3.56 -8.91 5.22
CA GLY A 134 -4.68 -9.03 4.29
C GLY A 134 -4.26 -9.03 2.83
N LEU A 135 -5.18 -9.48 2.01
CA LEU A 135 -5.12 -9.42 0.56
C LEU A 135 -6.24 -8.54 0.07
N SER A 136 -5.90 -7.57 -0.77
CA SER A 136 -6.91 -6.74 -1.43
C SER A 136 -7.60 -7.54 -2.52
N LEU A 137 -8.91 -7.45 -2.56
CA LEU A 137 -9.73 -7.95 -3.66
C LEU A 137 -10.06 -6.80 -4.60
N ILE A 138 -9.97 -7.04 -5.90
CA ILE A 138 -10.57 -6.17 -6.90
C ILE A 138 -11.94 -6.77 -7.21
N PRO A 139 -13.03 -6.11 -6.77
CA PRO A 139 -14.36 -6.65 -6.96
C PRO A 139 -14.68 -6.84 -8.45
N PRO A 140 -15.21 -8.00 -8.85
CA PRO A 140 -15.64 -8.24 -10.22
C PRO A 140 -16.79 -7.32 -10.62
N ARG A 141 -16.81 -6.87 -11.86
CA ARG A 141 -17.88 -6.00 -12.39
C ARG A 141 -19.26 -6.67 -12.38
N SER A 142 -19.26 -7.98 -12.58
CA SER A 142 -20.51 -8.77 -12.66
C SER A 142 -20.95 -9.35 -11.32
N ALA A 143 -20.23 -9.05 -10.22
CA ALA A 143 -20.62 -9.52 -8.89
C ALA A 143 -21.87 -8.80 -8.39
N LEU A 144 -22.73 -9.53 -7.68
CA LEU A 144 -23.75 -8.91 -6.87
C LEU A 144 -23.14 -8.50 -5.54
N TRP A 145 -23.16 -7.21 -5.24
CA TRP A 145 -22.60 -6.68 -4.00
C TRP A 145 -23.71 -6.33 -3.02
N LEU A 146 -23.66 -6.94 -1.86
CA LEU A 146 -24.64 -6.81 -0.79
C LEU A 146 -24.00 -6.18 0.44
N ASN A 147 -24.76 -5.41 1.19
CA ASN A 147 -24.35 -4.90 2.49
C ASN A 147 -24.33 -6.02 3.55
N TRP A 148 -24.01 -5.65 4.78
CA TRP A 148 -23.90 -6.57 5.90
C TRP A 148 -25.18 -7.40 6.17
N CYS A 149 -26.37 -6.87 5.88
CA CYS A 149 -27.65 -7.54 6.09
C CYS A 149 -28.22 -8.22 4.83
N GLY A 150 -27.46 -8.24 3.73
CA GLY A 150 -27.84 -8.93 2.51
C GLY A 150 -28.63 -8.08 1.51
N GLU A 151 -28.76 -6.77 1.72
CA GLU A 151 -29.40 -5.88 0.78
C GLU A 151 -28.40 -5.40 -0.28
N ARG A 152 -28.85 -5.20 -1.50
CA ARG A 152 -28.00 -4.71 -2.59
C ARG A 152 -27.49 -3.31 -2.32
N ILE A 153 -26.17 -3.12 -2.41
CA ILE A 153 -25.56 -1.81 -2.26
C ILE A 153 -25.83 -0.97 -3.52
N GLY A 154 -26.45 0.18 -3.30
CA GLY A 154 -26.72 1.22 -4.30
C GLY A 154 -27.80 0.86 -5.32
N PRO A 155 -28.29 1.85 -6.08
CA PRO A 155 -29.14 1.58 -7.24
C PRO A 155 -28.31 1.17 -8.46
N GLN A 156 -27.04 1.58 -8.55
CA GLN A 156 -26.14 1.24 -9.65
C GLN A 156 -25.14 0.16 -9.24
N PRO A 157 -24.70 -0.70 -10.18
CA PRO A 157 -23.61 -1.63 -9.92
C PRO A 157 -22.38 -0.86 -9.44
N LEU A 158 -21.79 -1.27 -8.34
CA LEU A 158 -20.51 -0.74 -7.91
C LEU A 158 -19.46 -1.22 -8.91
N VAL A 159 -19.05 -0.34 -9.81
CA VAL A 159 -18.01 -0.63 -10.79
C VAL A 159 -16.67 -0.42 -10.10
N SER A 160 -16.04 -1.52 -9.77
CA SER A 160 -14.78 -1.54 -9.12
C SER A 160 -13.64 -1.32 -10.05
N GLY A 161 -12.69 -0.92 -10.08
CA GLY A 161 -11.50 -0.98 -10.93
C GLY A 161 -10.91 0.37 -11.26
N PHE A 162 -11.71 1.41 -11.15
CA PHE A 162 -11.25 2.77 -11.46
C PHE A 162 -11.49 3.78 -10.34
N ASP A 163 -12.46 3.55 -9.46
CA ASP A 163 -12.75 4.43 -8.33
C ASP A 163 -12.81 3.66 -7.01
N THR A 164 -11.64 3.27 -6.54
CA THR A 164 -11.49 2.61 -5.24
C THR A 164 -11.91 3.50 -4.09
N ARG A 165 -11.78 4.82 -4.23
CA ARG A 165 -12.17 5.77 -3.19
C ARG A 165 -13.69 5.83 -3.00
N GLU A 166 -14.46 5.90 -4.07
CA GLU A 166 -15.92 5.84 -4.01
C GLU A 166 -16.38 4.56 -3.29
N LEU A 167 -15.78 3.42 -3.67
CA LEU A 167 -16.12 2.13 -3.06
C LEU A 167 -15.79 2.09 -1.56
N VAL A 168 -14.64 2.59 -1.17
CA VAL A 168 -14.26 2.69 0.25
C VAL A 168 -15.24 3.59 0.98
N THR A 169 -15.59 4.76 0.42
CA THR A 169 -16.57 5.68 1.00
C THR A 169 -17.91 4.97 1.22
N ARG A 170 -18.41 4.23 0.24
CA ARG A 170 -19.65 3.46 0.36
C ARG A 170 -19.61 2.44 1.50
N ILE A 171 -18.54 1.65 1.55
CA ILE A 171 -18.41 0.61 2.60
C ILE A 171 -18.23 1.23 3.99
N CYS A 172 -17.50 2.34 4.11
CA CYS A 172 -17.34 3.02 5.40
C CYS A 172 -18.66 3.61 5.93
N HIS A 173 -19.59 3.95 5.06
CA HIS A 173 -20.93 4.41 5.46
C HIS A 173 -21.90 3.27 5.79
N GLU A 174 -21.56 2.02 5.50
CA GLU A 174 -22.37 0.88 5.94
C GLU A 174 -22.18 0.64 7.44
N LYS A 175 -23.28 0.21 8.10
CA LYS A 175 -23.34 0.08 9.57
C LYS A 175 -22.17 -0.71 10.19
N HIS A 176 -21.70 -1.75 9.50
CA HIS A 176 -20.64 -2.62 9.99
C HIS A 176 -19.36 -2.59 9.13
N ALA A 177 -19.29 -1.70 8.15
CA ALA A 177 -18.13 -1.54 7.25
C ALA A 177 -17.65 -2.88 6.62
N HIS A 178 -18.57 -3.81 6.39
CA HIS A 178 -18.30 -5.03 5.65
C HIS A 178 -19.44 -5.32 4.66
N SER A 179 -19.14 -6.15 3.67
CA SER A 179 -20.05 -6.45 2.58
C SER A 179 -19.88 -7.88 2.07
N TRP A 180 -20.83 -8.34 1.29
CA TRP A 180 -20.82 -9.65 0.66
C TRP A 180 -20.72 -9.50 -0.86
N GLN A 181 -19.84 -10.26 -1.47
CA GLN A 181 -19.76 -10.36 -2.93
C GLN A 181 -20.22 -11.75 -3.35
N ILE A 182 -21.33 -11.79 -4.10
CA ILE A 182 -21.88 -13.04 -4.60
C ILE A 182 -21.32 -13.27 -6.00
N LEU A 183 -20.58 -14.34 -6.15
CA LEU A 183 -19.88 -14.72 -7.37
C LEU A 183 -20.40 -16.08 -7.85
N ASN A 184 -20.47 -16.28 -9.15
CA ASN A 184 -20.51 -17.61 -9.73
C ASN A 184 -19.10 -18.02 -10.22
N HIS A 185 -18.91 -19.28 -10.55
CA HIS A 185 -17.62 -19.82 -10.98
C HIS A 185 -17.02 -19.07 -12.19
N LYS A 186 -17.86 -18.69 -13.16
CA LYS A 186 -17.42 -17.95 -14.35
C LYS A 186 -16.86 -16.55 -13.98
N ILE A 187 -17.56 -15.84 -13.10
CA ILE A 187 -17.13 -14.53 -12.61
C ILE A 187 -15.81 -14.67 -11.82
N ALA A 188 -15.74 -15.65 -10.93
CA ALA A 188 -14.56 -15.90 -10.12
C ALA A 188 -13.31 -16.19 -11.00
N LEU A 189 -13.45 -16.99 -12.04
CA LEU A 189 -12.32 -17.32 -12.92
C LEU A 189 -11.91 -16.19 -13.86
N ARG A 190 -12.85 -15.36 -14.31
CA ARG A 190 -12.60 -14.38 -15.36
C ARG A 190 -12.35 -12.97 -14.85
N GLU A 191 -12.97 -12.58 -13.76
CA GLU A 191 -13.02 -11.20 -13.32
C GLU A 191 -12.37 -10.96 -11.96
N LEU A 192 -12.37 -11.98 -11.07
CA LEU A 192 -11.80 -11.81 -9.73
C LEU A 192 -10.27 -11.64 -9.79
N ALA A 193 -9.78 -10.59 -9.17
CA ALA A 193 -8.37 -10.39 -8.95
C ALA A 193 -8.06 -10.23 -7.46
N VAL A 194 -7.00 -10.87 -7.00
CA VAL A 194 -6.56 -10.88 -5.62
C VAL A 194 -5.09 -10.45 -5.59
N SER A 195 -4.74 -9.50 -4.74
CA SER A 195 -3.35 -9.13 -4.51
C SER A 195 -2.60 -10.31 -3.85
N GLY A 196 -1.30 -10.44 -4.12
CA GLY A 196 -0.51 -11.57 -3.60
C GLY A 196 -0.84 -12.91 -4.27
N ALA A 197 -1.56 -12.90 -5.39
CA ALA A 197 -1.87 -14.11 -6.16
C ALA A 197 -0.60 -14.84 -6.66
N GLU A 198 0.52 -14.14 -6.75
CA GLU A 198 1.82 -14.71 -7.08
C GLU A 198 2.31 -15.77 -6.07
N PHE A 199 1.80 -15.73 -4.84
CA PHE A 199 2.10 -16.73 -3.80
C PHE A 199 1.13 -17.90 -3.77
N ASN A 200 0.04 -17.84 -4.54
CA ASN A 200 -0.93 -18.91 -4.68
C ASN A 200 -1.09 -19.28 -6.17
N PRO A 201 -0.42 -20.34 -6.65
CA PRO A 201 -0.51 -20.74 -8.05
C PRO A 201 -1.94 -21.01 -8.53
N SER A 202 -2.79 -21.58 -7.69
CA SER A 202 -4.18 -21.87 -8.07
C SER A 202 -4.97 -20.59 -8.40
N ILE A 203 -4.84 -19.54 -7.58
CA ILE A 203 -5.47 -18.24 -7.86
C ILE A 203 -4.83 -17.56 -9.06
N ARG A 204 -3.48 -17.56 -9.13
CA ARG A 204 -2.74 -16.94 -10.23
C ARG A 204 -3.07 -17.57 -11.57
N ASP A 205 -3.10 -18.88 -11.63
CA ASP A 205 -3.32 -19.65 -12.84
C ASP A 205 -4.81 -19.90 -13.10
N LYS A 206 -5.69 -19.35 -12.23
CA LYS A 206 -7.14 -19.49 -12.29
C LYS A 206 -7.59 -20.95 -12.40
N ARG A 207 -6.92 -21.83 -11.67
CA ARG A 207 -7.28 -23.24 -11.55
C ARG A 207 -8.36 -23.41 -10.50
N PRO A 208 -9.39 -24.20 -10.78
CA PRO A 208 -10.46 -24.51 -9.83
C PRO A 208 -9.96 -25.28 -8.61
#